data_cfd10368efa501a3be5b73d35b4fafb6
#
_entry.id   cfd10368efa501a3be5b73d35b4fafb6
#
_cell.length_a   1.000
_cell.length_b   1.000
_cell.length_c   1.000
_cell.angle_alpha   90.00
_cell.angle_beta   90.00
_cell.angle_gamma   90.00
#
_symmetry.space_group_name_H-M   'P 1'
#
loop_
_entity.id
_entity.type
_entity.pdbx_description
1 polymer ?
#
loop_
_entity_poly.entity_id
_entity_poly.type
_entity_poly.pdbx_seq_one_letter_code
_entity_poly.pdbx_strand_id
1 'polypeptide(L)'
;LNGNTSGLTIFFSMLSVVVPFVSIWLYIKLIPTFERNLEKLLSTSKSKKEKKNRLKDFLLSLICSTNEERAFYRFASLMMKQEREFKLKVYPSLGFGLVLPFIFLFNNINQESDYSVSTWYLTIYFSLLIIPTSVFMLSHASNYKAAWIYQIFPLKDFTNLKKASLKAFLIKLFLPIYIILSVIFCFIYGVRIIPDLLAILVASWLYTVICYIGFGNRMPFSKPFNDISDSQGWKMLVLMIPIAIL
;
A
#
# COMPACT_ATOMS: atom_id res chain seq x y z
N LEU A 1 28.75 25.18 -34.08
CA LEU A 1 28.99 24.28 -32.94
C LEU A 1 30.08 24.89 -32.08
N ASN A 2 29.73 25.79 -31.16
CA ASN A 2 30.65 26.36 -30.19
C ASN A 2 30.91 25.28 -29.10
N GLY A 3 32.12 24.70 -29.16
CA GLY A 3 32.61 23.74 -28.18
C GLY A 3 33.02 24.41 -26.87
N ASN A 4 32.08 24.84 -26.06
CA ASN A 4 32.34 25.14 -24.66
C ASN A 4 32.46 23.82 -23.91
N THR A 5 33.65 23.25 -23.90
CA THR A 5 34.01 22.11 -23.02
C THR A 5 34.17 22.61 -21.59
N SER A 6 33.05 22.88 -20.91
CA SER A 6 33.09 23.11 -19.46
C SER A 6 33.46 21.79 -18.79
N GLY A 7 34.26 21.83 -17.72
CA GLY A 7 34.67 20.62 -16.99
C GLY A 7 33.47 19.70 -16.60
N LEU A 8 32.27 20.29 -16.46
CA LEU A 8 31.00 19.60 -16.25
C LEU A 8 30.59 18.71 -17.44
N THR A 9 30.75 19.18 -18.69
CA THR A 9 30.38 18.38 -19.88
C THR A 9 31.30 17.18 -20.05
N ILE A 10 32.58 17.34 -19.77
CA ILE A 10 33.55 16.23 -19.80
C ILE A 10 33.24 15.22 -18.70
N PHE A 11 32.91 15.69 -17.49
CA PHE A 11 32.53 14.83 -16.38
C PHE A 11 31.27 13.99 -16.70
N PHE A 12 30.20 14.59 -17.20
CA PHE A 12 29.00 13.87 -17.59
C PHE A 12 29.19 12.93 -18.77
N SER A 13 30.03 13.31 -19.72
CA SER A 13 30.39 12.44 -20.84
C SER A 13 31.16 11.20 -20.37
N MET A 14 32.14 11.36 -19.49
CA MET A 14 32.80 10.20 -18.84
C MET A 14 31.86 9.34 -18.04
N LEU A 15 30.97 9.95 -17.25
CA LEU A 15 29.96 9.22 -16.44
C LEU A 15 29.05 8.42 -17.35
N SER A 16 28.60 8.98 -18.47
CA SER A 16 27.73 8.32 -19.45
C SER A 16 28.33 7.04 -20.03
N VAL A 17 29.63 6.99 -20.18
CA VAL A 17 30.35 5.80 -20.67
C VAL A 17 30.65 4.82 -19.54
N VAL A 18 31.09 5.31 -18.39
CA VAL A 18 31.52 4.46 -17.26
C VAL A 18 30.34 3.72 -16.63
N VAL A 19 29.20 4.40 -16.46
CA VAL A 19 28.03 3.80 -15.78
C VAL A 19 27.50 2.53 -16.48
N PRO A 20 27.35 2.44 -17.81
CA PRO A 20 26.94 1.21 -18.47
C PRO A 20 27.93 0.08 -18.26
N PHE A 21 29.23 0.33 -18.35
CA PHE A 21 30.25 -0.71 -18.15
C PHE A 21 30.28 -1.23 -16.72
N VAL A 22 30.20 -0.33 -15.74
CA VAL A 22 30.11 -0.71 -14.32
C VAL A 22 28.83 -1.50 -14.05
N SER A 23 27.70 -1.10 -14.65
CA SER A 23 26.43 -1.80 -14.50
C SER A 23 26.46 -3.21 -15.07
N ILE A 24 27.07 -3.40 -16.26
CA ILE A 24 27.25 -4.70 -16.89
C ILE A 24 28.18 -5.57 -16.03
N TRP A 25 29.29 -5.04 -15.56
CA TRP A 25 30.23 -5.74 -14.70
C TRP A 25 29.59 -6.19 -13.38
N LEU A 26 28.83 -5.30 -12.72
CA LEU A 26 28.06 -5.60 -11.53
C LEU A 26 27.00 -6.68 -11.79
N TYR A 27 26.32 -6.59 -12.92
CA TYR A 27 25.32 -7.56 -13.34
C TYR A 27 25.93 -8.95 -13.47
N ILE A 28 27.02 -9.10 -14.22
CA ILE A 28 27.72 -10.38 -14.41
C ILE A 28 28.20 -10.96 -13.07
N LYS A 29 28.69 -10.11 -12.16
CA LYS A 29 29.18 -10.56 -10.85
C LYS A 29 28.06 -10.96 -9.89
N LEU A 30 26.88 -10.35 -10.01
CA LEU A 30 25.72 -10.61 -9.14
C LEU A 30 24.85 -11.77 -9.61
N ILE A 31 24.87 -12.12 -10.92
CA ILE A 31 24.07 -13.22 -11.49
C ILE A 31 24.23 -14.52 -10.71
N PRO A 32 25.45 -15.08 -10.50
CA PRO A 32 25.58 -16.37 -9.84
C PRO A 32 25.13 -16.35 -8.38
N THR A 33 25.22 -15.21 -7.73
CA THR A 33 24.70 -15.03 -6.36
C THR A 33 23.18 -14.97 -6.36
N PHE A 34 22.58 -14.36 -7.38
CA PHE A 34 21.14 -14.26 -7.54
C PHE A 34 20.54 -15.64 -7.87
N GLU A 35 21.11 -16.39 -8.80
CA GLU A 35 20.67 -17.75 -9.15
C GLU A 35 20.74 -18.70 -7.95
N ARG A 36 21.82 -18.69 -7.20
CA ARG A 36 21.95 -19.47 -5.95
C ARG A 36 20.90 -19.12 -4.92
N ASN A 37 20.57 -17.84 -4.80
CA ASN A 37 19.54 -17.40 -3.87
C ASN A 37 18.13 -17.73 -4.39
N LEU A 38 17.91 -17.74 -5.71
CA LEU A 38 16.67 -18.18 -6.35
C LEU A 38 16.43 -19.68 -6.14
N GLU A 39 17.45 -20.50 -6.32
CA GLU A 39 17.39 -21.94 -6.02
C GLU A 39 17.10 -22.19 -4.53
N LYS A 40 17.72 -21.45 -3.63
CA LYS A 40 17.43 -21.51 -2.19
C LYS A 40 15.99 -21.09 -1.87
N LEU A 41 15.44 -20.12 -2.56
CA LEU A 41 14.06 -19.68 -2.38
C LEU A 41 13.06 -20.70 -2.94
N LEU A 42 13.38 -21.33 -4.06
CA LEU A 42 12.56 -22.39 -4.66
C LEU A 42 12.62 -23.69 -3.85
N SER A 43 13.80 -24.02 -3.31
CA SER A 43 13.99 -25.22 -2.48
C SER A 43 13.54 -25.04 -1.03
N THR A 44 13.51 -23.80 -0.52
CA THR A 44 13.10 -23.48 0.85
C THR A 44 11.61 -23.11 0.91
N SER A 45 10.76 -23.96 0.40
CA SER A 45 9.36 -24.06 0.86
C SER A 45 9.27 -24.71 2.26
N LYS A 46 10.33 -24.61 3.07
CA LYS A 46 10.26 -24.93 4.48
C LYS A 46 9.56 -23.76 5.18
N SER A 47 8.27 -23.97 5.48
CA SER A 47 7.50 -23.21 6.42
C SER A 47 8.39 -22.81 7.60
N LYS A 48 8.90 -21.57 7.60
CA LYS A 48 9.44 -20.96 8.81
C LYS A 48 8.29 -20.99 9.81
N LYS A 49 8.38 -21.87 10.83
CA LYS A 49 7.49 -21.83 11.98
C LYS A 49 7.51 -20.40 12.50
N GLU A 50 6.45 -19.65 12.23
CA GLU A 50 6.32 -18.31 12.82
C GLU A 50 6.44 -18.47 14.33
N LYS A 51 7.45 -17.84 14.89
CA LYS A 51 7.58 -17.72 16.34
C LYS A 51 6.25 -17.17 16.86
N LYS A 52 5.55 -17.95 17.67
CA LYS A 52 4.27 -17.62 18.27
C LYS A 52 4.45 -16.37 19.15
N ASN A 53 4.29 -15.20 18.58
CA ASN A 53 4.36 -13.93 19.30
C ASN A 53 3.02 -13.73 20.01
N ARG A 54 2.98 -13.97 21.30
CA ARG A 54 1.79 -13.77 22.17
C ARG A 54 1.13 -12.40 21.97
N LEU A 55 1.93 -11.35 21.74
CA LEU A 55 1.42 -10.01 21.44
C LEU A 55 0.64 -9.94 20.12
N LYS A 56 1.11 -10.62 19.06
CA LYS A 56 0.39 -10.67 17.78
C LYS A 56 -0.93 -11.43 17.91
N ASP A 57 -0.93 -12.53 18.65
CA ASP A 57 -2.14 -13.32 18.88
C ASP A 57 -3.15 -12.56 19.75
N PHE A 58 -2.70 -11.78 20.71
CA PHE A 58 -3.56 -10.90 21.52
C PHE A 58 -4.18 -9.78 20.66
N LEU A 59 -3.39 -9.06 19.86
CA LEU A 59 -3.90 -8.04 18.94
C LEU A 59 -4.88 -8.63 17.93
N LEU A 60 -4.62 -9.82 17.40
CA LEU A 60 -5.54 -10.52 16.51
C LEU A 60 -6.84 -10.88 17.21
N SER A 61 -6.80 -11.21 18.52
CA SER A 61 -8.02 -11.50 19.28
C SER A 61 -8.90 -10.27 19.49
N LEU A 62 -8.29 -9.11 19.59
CA LEU A 62 -9.01 -7.84 19.72
C LEU A 62 -9.68 -7.40 18.40
N ILE A 63 -9.00 -7.66 17.26
CA ILE A 63 -9.44 -7.20 15.94
C ILE A 63 -10.48 -8.15 15.31
N CYS A 64 -10.31 -9.46 15.52
CA CYS A 64 -11.12 -10.50 14.89
C CYS A 64 -12.00 -11.21 15.93
N SER A 65 -13.31 -11.17 15.71
CA SER A 65 -14.30 -11.76 16.64
C SER A 65 -14.32 -13.29 16.60
N THR A 66 -14.10 -13.89 15.41
CA THR A 66 -14.19 -15.35 15.23
C THR A 66 -12.84 -15.97 14.89
N ASN A 67 -12.68 -17.25 15.17
CA ASN A 67 -11.47 -17.99 14.80
C ASN A 67 -11.31 -18.09 13.27
N GLU A 68 -12.42 -18.18 12.54
CA GLU A 68 -12.45 -18.16 11.08
C GLU A 68 -11.92 -16.82 10.56
N GLU A 69 -12.40 -15.71 11.11
CA GLU A 69 -11.94 -14.36 10.74
C GLU A 69 -10.43 -14.20 10.99
N ARG A 70 -9.90 -14.76 12.08
CA ARG A 70 -8.44 -14.76 12.36
C ARG A 70 -7.65 -15.54 11.32
N ALA A 71 -8.15 -16.70 10.90
CA ALA A 71 -7.51 -17.51 9.86
C ALA A 71 -7.48 -16.74 8.53
N PHE A 72 -8.60 -16.14 8.12
CA PHE A 72 -8.70 -15.35 6.91
C PHE A 72 -7.88 -14.06 6.96
N TYR A 73 -7.80 -13.41 8.12
CA TYR A 73 -6.91 -12.25 8.31
C TYR A 73 -5.45 -12.63 8.10
N ARG A 74 -5.00 -13.76 8.66
CA ARG A 74 -3.63 -14.26 8.46
C ARG A 74 -3.40 -14.59 6.99
N PHE A 75 -4.34 -15.28 6.35
CA PHE A 75 -4.28 -15.59 4.93
C PHE A 75 -4.16 -14.33 4.06
N ALA A 76 -5.06 -13.36 4.21
CA ALA A 76 -5.02 -12.11 3.46
C ALA A 76 -3.74 -11.33 3.70
N SER A 77 -3.28 -11.28 4.95
CA SER A 77 -2.01 -10.65 5.34
C SER A 77 -0.78 -11.30 4.68
N LEU A 78 -0.79 -12.64 4.52
CA LEU A 78 0.27 -13.36 3.83
C LEU A 78 0.21 -13.14 2.33
N MET A 79 -0.99 -13.18 1.73
CA MET A 79 -1.19 -12.91 0.30
C MET A 79 -0.67 -11.51 -0.07
N MET A 80 -1.08 -10.47 0.63
CA MET A 80 -0.59 -9.10 0.39
C MET A 80 0.94 -8.99 0.54
N LYS A 81 1.56 -9.80 1.43
CA LYS A 81 3.01 -9.81 1.63
C LYS A 81 3.75 -10.61 0.56
N GLN A 82 3.18 -11.67 0.03
CA GLN A 82 3.84 -12.58 -0.91
C GLN A 82 3.62 -12.21 -2.37
N GLU A 83 2.43 -11.72 -2.71
CA GLU A 83 2.07 -11.34 -4.07
C GLU A 83 2.91 -10.17 -4.59
N ARG A 84 3.74 -10.47 -5.61
CA ARG A 84 4.61 -9.46 -6.23
C ARG A 84 3.82 -8.41 -7.00
N GLU A 85 2.85 -8.84 -7.79
CA GLU A 85 2.04 -7.93 -8.61
C GLU A 85 1.16 -7.01 -7.76
N PHE A 86 0.61 -7.51 -6.66
CA PHE A 86 -0.09 -6.69 -5.68
C PHE A 86 0.79 -5.55 -5.18
N LYS A 87 2.03 -5.86 -4.78
CA LYS A 87 2.98 -4.84 -4.31
C LYS A 87 3.30 -3.83 -5.39
N LEU A 88 3.61 -4.27 -6.61
CA LEU A 88 3.96 -3.38 -7.71
C LEU A 88 2.83 -2.39 -8.05
N LYS A 89 1.58 -2.78 -7.87
CA LYS A 89 0.40 -1.94 -8.16
C LYS A 89 -0.04 -1.09 -6.97
N VAL A 90 0.11 -1.57 -5.74
CA VAL A 90 -0.34 -0.88 -4.52
C VAL A 90 0.74 0.04 -3.93
N TYR A 91 2.02 -0.33 -3.96
CA TYR A 91 3.07 0.48 -3.34
C TYR A 91 3.24 1.88 -3.92
N PRO A 92 3.09 2.11 -5.25
CA PRO A 92 3.06 3.47 -5.76
C PRO A 92 1.95 4.32 -5.14
N SER A 93 0.74 3.77 -4.97
CA SER A 93 -0.37 4.51 -4.33
C SER A 93 -0.10 4.79 -2.85
N LEU A 94 0.59 3.88 -2.13
CA LEU A 94 1.05 4.13 -0.76
C LEU A 94 2.06 5.29 -0.72
N GLY A 95 2.98 5.33 -1.69
CA GLY A 95 3.94 6.41 -1.85
C GLY A 95 3.27 7.75 -2.10
N PHE A 96 2.32 7.81 -3.02
CA PHE A 96 1.54 9.02 -3.29
C PHE A 96 0.75 9.48 -2.07
N GLY A 97 0.06 8.59 -1.38
CA GLY A 97 -0.71 8.94 -0.19
C GLY A 97 0.16 9.42 0.98
N LEU A 98 1.44 9.04 1.00
CA LEU A 98 2.39 9.55 1.98
C LEU A 98 2.97 10.91 1.54
N VAL A 99 3.30 11.09 0.27
CA VAL A 99 4.03 12.27 -0.23
C VAL A 99 3.10 13.46 -0.50
N LEU A 100 1.88 13.22 -1.02
CA LEU A 100 0.94 14.29 -1.36
C LEU A 100 0.64 15.25 -0.21
N PRO A 101 0.34 14.80 1.02
CA PRO A 101 0.11 15.70 2.14
C PRO A 101 1.29 16.67 2.37
N PHE A 102 2.53 16.20 2.19
CA PHE A 102 3.72 17.04 2.35
C PHE A 102 3.90 18.05 1.22
N ILE A 103 3.63 17.64 -0.05
CA ILE A 103 3.71 18.56 -1.19
C ILE A 103 2.80 19.76 -0.96
N PHE A 104 1.56 19.52 -0.57
CA PHE A 104 0.61 20.59 -0.29
C PHE A 104 1.02 21.43 0.92
N LEU A 105 1.53 20.80 1.97
CA LEU A 105 2.01 21.48 3.15
C LEU A 105 3.19 22.40 2.80
N PHE A 106 4.20 21.91 2.08
CA PHE A 106 5.39 22.70 1.73
C PHE A 106 5.08 23.86 0.76
N ASN A 107 4.15 23.67 -0.18
CA ASN A 107 3.75 24.75 -1.08
C ASN A 107 3.12 25.92 -0.35
N ASN A 108 2.48 25.69 0.78
CA ASN A 108 1.74 26.72 1.50
C ASN A 108 2.49 27.26 2.73
N ILE A 109 3.57 26.60 3.15
CA ILE A 109 4.45 27.07 4.25
C ILE A 109 4.96 28.50 4.04
N ASN A 110 5.21 28.89 2.79
CA ASN A 110 5.76 30.21 2.45
C ASN A 110 4.69 31.34 2.39
N GLN A 111 3.40 30.99 2.50
CA GLN A 111 2.31 31.96 2.34
C GLN A 111 1.70 32.42 3.69
N GLU A 112 1.81 31.61 4.72
CA GLU A 112 1.24 31.90 6.04
C GLU A 112 2.34 31.94 7.10
N SER A 113 2.36 33.05 7.87
CA SER A 113 3.33 33.25 8.96
C SER A 113 2.92 32.57 10.28
N ASP A 114 1.70 32.04 10.39
CA ASP A 114 1.19 31.46 11.62
C ASP A 114 0.56 30.07 11.39
N TYR A 115 1.32 29.00 11.72
CA TYR A 115 0.88 27.60 11.57
C TYR A 115 -0.26 27.22 12.53
N SER A 116 -0.45 27.96 13.62
CA SER A 116 -1.44 27.63 14.65
C SER A 116 -2.87 27.84 14.20
N VAL A 117 -3.10 28.67 13.18
CA VAL A 117 -4.41 29.05 12.63
C VAL A 117 -4.67 28.43 11.27
N SER A 118 -3.64 27.87 10.63
CA SER A 118 -3.72 27.32 9.29
C SER A 118 -4.61 26.08 9.22
N THR A 119 -5.48 25.99 8.20
CA THR A 119 -6.32 24.82 7.90
C THR A 119 -5.61 23.77 7.05
N TRP A 120 -4.34 24.00 6.70
CA TRP A 120 -3.57 23.09 5.83
C TRP A 120 -3.27 21.71 6.42
N TYR A 121 -3.49 21.50 7.73
CA TYR A 121 -3.44 20.17 8.33
C TYR A 121 -4.47 19.20 7.72
N LEU A 122 -5.54 19.73 7.11
CA LEU A 122 -6.54 18.92 6.41
C LEU A 122 -5.96 18.19 5.19
N THR A 123 -4.79 18.61 4.68
CA THR A 123 -4.11 17.90 3.59
C THR A 123 -3.80 16.43 3.92
N ILE A 124 -3.81 16.05 5.20
CA ILE A 124 -3.67 14.65 5.62
C ILE A 124 -4.80 13.75 5.07
N TYR A 125 -5.97 14.32 4.70
CA TYR A 125 -7.05 13.60 4.05
C TYR A 125 -6.63 12.98 2.70
N PHE A 126 -5.62 13.54 2.02
CA PHE A 126 -5.08 12.94 0.80
C PHE A 126 -4.47 11.54 1.05
N SER A 127 -4.16 11.19 2.29
CA SER A 127 -3.76 9.82 2.63
C SER A 127 -4.85 8.79 2.33
N LEU A 128 -6.12 9.19 2.32
CA LEU A 128 -7.25 8.32 1.99
C LEU A 128 -7.24 7.86 0.52
N LEU A 129 -6.51 8.55 -0.38
CA LEU A 129 -6.35 8.15 -1.79
C LEU A 129 -5.71 6.77 -1.96
N ILE A 130 -5.02 6.27 -0.93
CA ILE A 130 -4.47 4.92 -0.88
C ILE A 130 -5.59 3.86 -0.95
N ILE A 131 -6.76 4.16 -0.37
CA ILE A 131 -7.81 3.17 -0.10
C ILE A 131 -8.45 2.63 -1.38
N PRO A 132 -8.94 3.45 -2.34
CA PRO A 132 -9.61 2.93 -3.54
C PRO A 132 -8.73 1.98 -4.34
N THR A 133 -7.49 2.36 -4.59
CA THR A 133 -6.53 1.54 -5.35
C THR A 133 -6.26 0.22 -4.65
N SER A 134 -6.01 0.27 -3.36
CA SER A 134 -5.67 -0.93 -2.58
C SER A 134 -6.85 -1.88 -2.42
N VAL A 135 -8.05 -1.35 -2.14
CA VAL A 135 -9.28 -2.15 -2.03
C VAL A 135 -9.62 -2.82 -3.36
N PHE A 136 -9.45 -2.09 -4.47
CA PHE A 136 -9.64 -2.66 -5.80
C PHE A 136 -8.65 -3.81 -6.07
N MET A 137 -7.37 -3.61 -5.78
CA MET A 137 -6.32 -4.62 -5.99
C MET A 137 -6.48 -5.84 -5.08
N LEU A 138 -7.17 -5.70 -3.94
CA LEU A 138 -7.41 -6.81 -3.00
C LEU A 138 -8.22 -7.95 -3.64
N SER A 139 -9.01 -7.67 -4.68
CA SER A 139 -9.75 -8.71 -5.42
C SER A 139 -8.89 -9.49 -6.42
N HIS A 140 -7.65 -9.05 -6.68
CA HIS A 140 -6.79 -9.63 -7.70
C HIS A 140 -5.63 -10.45 -7.09
N ALA A 141 -5.23 -11.52 -7.78
CA ALA A 141 -4.08 -12.36 -7.43
C ALA A 141 -3.47 -12.99 -8.68
N SER A 142 -2.14 -13.25 -8.66
CA SER A 142 -1.47 -13.97 -9.74
C SER A 142 -2.01 -15.41 -9.86
N ASN A 143 -2.23 -16.05 -8.72
CA ASN A 143 -2.81 -17.40 -8.63
C ASN A 143 -4.33 -17.37 -8.37
N TYR A 144 -5.06 -16.52 -9.12
CA TYR A 144 -6.51 -16.36 -8.98
C TYR A 144 -7.30 -17.68 -9.11
N LYS A 145 -6.77 -18.63 -9.89
CA LYS A 145 -7.37 -19.97 -10.05
C LYS A 145 -7.48 -20.73 -8.73
N ALA A 146 -6.60 -20.46 -7.77
CA ALA A 146 -6.67 -21.06 -6.43
C ALA A 146 -7.93 -20.64 -5.64
N ALA A 147 -8.69 -19.63 -6.11
CA ALA A 147 -9.95 -19.22 -5.53
C ALA A 147 -11.04 -20.32 -5.58
N TRP A 148 -10.86 -21.41 -6.38
CA TRP A 148 -11.72 -22.58 -6.33
C TRP A 148 -11.84 -23.19 -4.92
N ILE A 149 -10.82 -22.98 -4.06
CA ILE A 149 -10.83 -23.46 -2.68
C ILE A 149 -11.99 -22.86 -1.88
N TYR A 150 -12.46 -21.65 -2.22
CA TYR A 150 -13.62 -21.03 -1.56
C TYR A 150 -14.94 -21.80 -1.82
N GLN A 151 -15.02 -22.55 -2.93
CA GLN A 151 -16.20 -23.35 -3.28
C GLN A 151 -16.23 -24.69 -2.55
N ILE A 152 -15.07 -25.22 -2.16
CA ILE A 152 -14.95 -26.54 -1.48
C ILE A 152 -15.06 -26.39 0.03
N PHE A 153 -14.59 -25.24 0.56
CA PHE A 153 -14.69 -25.01 1.99
C PHE A 153 -16.17 -24.87 2.41
N PRO A 154 -16.64 -25.58 3.44
CA PRO A 154 -18.01 -25.48 3.94
C PRO A 154 -18.19 -24.18 4.73
N LEU A 155 -17.93 -23.03 4.09
CA LEU A 155 -18.16 -21.72 4.68
C LEU A 155 -19.65 -21.40 4.58
N LYS A 156 -20.30 -21.21 5.72
CA LYS A 156 -21.70 -20.75 5.78
C LYS A 156 -21.85 -19.36 5.15
N ASP A 157 -20.84 -18.48 5.36
CA ASP A 157 -20.82 -17.11 4.86
C ASP A 157 -19.42 -16.64 4.48
N PHE A 158 -19.29 -16.09 3.28
CA PHE A 158 -18.05 -15.43 2.82
C PHE A 158 -17.82 -14.04 3.45
N THR A 159 -18.74 -13.59 4.29
CA THR A 159 -18.68 -12.28 4.95
C THR A 159 -17.45 -12.17 5.85
N ASN A 160 -17.10 -13.25 6.56
CA ASN A 160 -15.91 -13.28 7.41
C ASN A 160 -14.61 -13.15 6.62
N LEU A 161 -14.53 -13.77 5.44
CA LEU A 161 -13.39 -13.64 4.53
C LEU A 161 -13.22 -12.19 4.04
N LYS A 162 -14.32 -11.57 3.60
CA LYS A 162 -14.35 -10.19 3.11
C LYS A 162 -13.95 -9.21 4.21
N LYS A 163 -14.58 -9.29 5.38
CA LYS A 163 -14.26 -8.46 6.55
C LYS A 163 -12.80 -8.62 6.96
N ALA A 164 -12.30 -9.84 7.06
CA ALA A 164 -10.93 -10.13 7.44
C ALA A 164 -9.91 -9.53 6.45
N SER A 165 -10.20 -9.61 5.15
CA SER A 165 -9.32 -9.06 4.12
C SER A 165 -9.24 -7.53 4.16
N LEU A 166 -10.37 -6.84 4.37
CA LEU A 166 -10.41 -5.39 4.53
C LEU A 166 -9.70 -4.94 5.82
N LYS A 167 -9.95 -5.63 6.94
CA LYS A 167 -9.23 -5.37 8.20
C LYS A 167 -7.73 -5.60 8.05
N ALA A 168 -7.30 -6.65 7.32
CA ALA A 168 -5.90 -6.92 7.08
C ALA A 168 -5.23 -5.80 6.27
N PHE A 169 -5.90 -5.28 5.24
CA PHE A 169 -5.44 -4.13 4.48
C PHE A 169 -5.28 -2.89 5.37
N LEU A 170 -6.34 -2.51 6.09
CA LEU A 170 -6.33 -1.30 6.92
C LEU A 170 -5.21 -1.35 7.98
N ILE A 171 -5.07 -2.47 8.67
CA ILE A 171 -4.12 -2.59 9.78
C ILE A 171 -2.68 -2.79 9.30
N LYS A 172 -2.47 -3.49 8.18
CA LYS A 172 -1.12 -3.83 7.71
C LYS A 172 -0.51 -2.81 6.75
N LEU A 173 -1.33 -2.15 5.95
CA LEU A 173 -0.86 -1.23 4.91
C LEU A 173 -1.23 0.22 5.23
N PHE A 174 -2.48 0.51 5.52
CA PHE A 174 -2.92 1.89 5.73
C PHE A 174 -2.46 2.44 7.10
N LEU A 175 -2.72 1.74 8.18
CA LEU A 175 -2.48 2.21 9.54
C LEU A 175 -1.02 2.59 9.83
N PRO A 176 0.03 1.83 9.42
CA PRO A 176 1.40 2.25 9.66
C PRO A 176 1.76 3.56 8.94
N ILE A 177 1.30 3.75 7.71
CA ILE A 177 1.53 5.00 6.96
C ILE A 177 0.79 6.14 7.64
N TYR A 178 -0.45 5.91 8.03
CA TYR A 178 -1.27 6.89 8.71
C TYR A 178 -0.67 7.33 10.05
N ILE A 179 -0.14 6.41 10.86
CA ILE A 179 0.56 6.74 12.12
C ILE A 179 1.78 7.60 11.85
N ILE A 180 2.59 7.27 10.86
CA ILE A 180 3.77 8.08 10.51
C ILE A 180 3.34 9.51 10.15
N LEU A 181 2.33 9.67 9.28
CA LEU A 181 1.80 10.96 8.92
C LEU A 181 1.26 11.72 10.14
N SER A 182 0.45 11.05 10.96
CA SER A 182 -0.15 11.64 12.17
C SER A 182 0.90 12.15 13.14
N VAL A 183 1.97 11.40 13.37
CA VAL A 183 3.08 11.81 14.24
C VAL A 183 3.75 13.07 13.69
N ILE A 184 4.07 13.09 12.39
CA ILE A 184 4.74 14.25 11.77
C ILE A 184 3.82 15.49 11.83
N PHE A 185 2.54 15.33 11.52
CA PHE A 185 1.59 16.45 11.57
C PHE A 185 1.37 16.95 13.01
N CYS A 186 1.37 16.05 14.01
CA CYS A 186 1.33 16.46 15.41
C CYS A 186 2.57 17.25 15.83
N PHE A 187 3.75 16.94 15.30
CA PHE A 187 4.95 17.73 15.55
C PHE A 187 4.87 19.14 14.94
N ILE A 188 4.24 19.30 13.77
CA ILE A 188 4.15 20.58 13.06
C ILE A 188 3.04 21.46 13.64
N TYR A 189 1.84 20.92 13.86
CA TYR A 189 0.64 21.67 14.24
C TYR A 189 0.28 21.55 15.74
N GLY A 190 1.02 20.72 16.47
CA GLY A 190 0.77 20.49 17.90
C GLY A 190 -0.40 19.55 18.17
N VAL A 191 -0.72 19.42 19.45
CA VAL A 191 -1.71 18.45 19.99
C VAL A 191 -3.15 18.79 19.59
N ARG A 192 -3.41 20.00 19.13
CA ARG A 192 -4.75 20.53 18.78
C ARG A 192 -5.42 19.71 17.68
N ILE A 193 -4.65 19.10 16.77
CA ILE A 193 -5.19 18.36 15.61
C ILE A 193 -5.56 16.89 15.92
N ILE A 194 -5.35 16.42 17.15
CA ILE A 194 -5.67 15.02 17.52
C ILE A 194 -7.12 14.63 17.25
N PRO A 195 -8.14 15.47 17.57
CA PRO A 195 -9.53 15.13 17.26
C PRO A 195 -9.76 14.90 15.76
N ASP A 196 -9.16 15.74 14.91
CA ASP A 196 -9.28 15.64 13.46
C ASP A 196 -8.58 14.39 12.93
N LEU A 197 -7.42 14.04 13.49
CA LEU A 197 -6.74 12.80 13.19
C LEU A 197 -7.61 11.57 13.53
N LEU A 198 -8.27 11.56 14.67
CA LEU A 198 -9.19 10.49 15.03
C LEU A 198 -10.38 10.42 14.06
N ALA A 199 -10.93 11.57 13.67
CA ALA A 199 -12.01 11.65 12.69
C ALA A 199 -11.59 11.03 11.34
N ILE A 200 -10.38 11.35 10.84
CA ILE A 200 -9.83 10.78 9.61
C ILE A 200 -9.66 9.26 9.73
N LEU A 201 -9.21 8.77 10.88
CA LEU A 201 -9.07 7.34 11.09
C LEU A 201 -10.44 6.62 11.01
N VAL A 202 -11.46 7.16 11.66
CA VAL A 202 -12.83 6.62 11.56
C VAL A 202 -13.35 6.72 10.12
N ALA A 203 -13.14 7.87 9.47
CA ALA A 203 -13.51 8.07 8.06
C ALA A 203 -12.84 7.05 7.14
N SER A 204 -11.58 6.68 7.38
CA SER A 204 -10.87 5.68 6.60
C SER A 204 -11.53 4.30 6.64
N TRP A 205 -12.08 3.91 7.78
CA TRP A 205 -12.81 2.65 7.92
C TRP A 205 -14.12 2.66 7.13
N LEU A 206 -14.89 3.73 7.28
CA LEU A 206 -16.15 3.91 6.53
C LEU A 206 -15.87 3.96 5.03
N TYR A 207 -14.88 4.73 4.62
CA TYR A 207 -14.51 4.87 3.22
C TYR A 207 -14.02 3.56 2.59
N THR A 208 -13.30 2.73 3.35
CA THR A 208 -12.90 1.39 2.89
C THR A 208 -14.10 0.51 2.58
N VAL A 209 -15.15 0.56 3.41
CA VAL A 209 -16.40 -0.18 3.18
C VAL A 209 -17.13 0.37 1.94
N ILE A 210 -17.23 1.69 1.81
CA ILE A 210 -17.85 2.34 0.65
C ILE A 210 -17.13 1.94 -0.64
N CYS A 211 -15.81 2.01 -0.67
CA CYS A 211 -15.02 1.57 -1.82
C CYS A 211 -15.25 0.10 -2.15
N TYR A 212 -15.31 -0.76 -1.14
CA TYR A 212 -15.53 -2.18 -1.36
C TYR A 212 -16.90 -2.47 -1.99
N ILE A 213 -17.94 -1.80 -1.53
CA ILE A 213 -19.29 -1.89 -2.10
C ILE A 213 -19.31 -1.31 -3.52
N GLY A 214 -18.68 -0.16 -3.74
CA GLY A 214 -18.59 0.52 -5.05
C GLY A 214 -17.90 -0.32 -6.12
N PHE A 215 -16.90 -1.14 -5.76
CA PHE A 215 -16.26 -2.09 -6.67
C PHE A 215 -17.05 -3.39 -6.88
N GLY A 216 -18.25 -3.50 -6.32
CA GLY A 216 -19.17 -4.61 -6.56
C GLY A 216 -18.98 -5.81 -5.64
N ASN A 217 -18.53 -5.59 -4.42
CA ASN A 217 -18.49 -6.60 -3.34
C ASN A 217 -17.80 -7.93 -3.77
N ARG A 218 -16.68 -7.81 -4.47
CA ARG A 218 -15.97 -8.95 -5.10
C ARG A 218 -15.27 -9.81 -4.05
N MET A 219 -15.09 -11.10 -4.39
CA MET A 219 -14.29 -11.99 -3.56
C MET A 219 -12.80 -11.56 -3.57
N PRO A 220 -12.14 -11.55 -2.41
CA PRO A 220 -10.71 -11.28 -2.35
C PRO A 220 -9.90 -12.32 -3.12
N PHE A 221 -8.82 -11.88 -3.81
CA PHE A 221 -7.84 -12.74 -4.50
C PHE A 221 -8.43 -13.69 -5.55
N SER A 222 -9.57 -13.32 -6.19
CA SER A 222 -10.31 -14.22 -7.09
C SER A 222 -10.20 -13.87 -8.57
N LYS A 223 -9.56 -12.76 -8.93
CA LYS A 223 -9.44 -12.28 -10.31
C LYS A 223 -7.99 -12.17 -10.77
N PRO A 224 -7.71 -12.39 -12.08
CA PRO A 224 -6.39 -12.13 -12.62
C PRO A 224 -6.12 -10.62 -12.70
N PHE A 225 -4.86 -10.22 -12.60
CA PHE A 225 -4.45 -8.82 -12.78
C PHE A 225 -4.62 -8.31 -14.22
N ASN A 226 -4.75 -9.21 -15.20
CA ASN A 226 -4.93 -8.83 -16.60
C ASN A 226 -6.37 -8.40 -16.94
N ASP A 227 -7.35 -8.70 -16.09
CA ASP A 227 -8.77 -8.33 -16.28
C ASP A 227 -9.09 -6.90 -15.80
N ILE A 228 -8.08 -6.06 -15.63
CA ILE A 228 -8.27 -4.66 -15.26
C ILE A 228 -8.72 -3.92 -16.53
N SER A 229 -10.03 -3.80 -16.70
CA SER A 229 -10.63 -3.07 -17.82
C SER A 229 -10.71 -1.57 -17.55
N ASP A 230 -10.74 -0.76 -18.62
CA ASP A 230 -10.84 0.71 -18.55
C ASP A 230 -12.10 1.18 -17.79
N SER A 231 -13.19 0.41 -17.88
CA SER A 231 -14.42 0.70 -17.13
C SER A 231 -14.26 0.65 -15.61
N GLN A 232 -13.22 -0.04 -15.12
CA GLN A 232 -12.93 -0.14 -13.70
C GLN A 232 -12.04 1.02 -13.22
N GLY A 233 -11.21 1.55 -14.11
CA GLY A 233 -10.45 2.77 -13.88
C GLY A 233 -11.36 3.97 -13.62
N TRP A 234 -12.45 4.09 -14.40
CA TRP A 234 -13.46 5.14 -14.19
C TRP A 234 -14.11 5.06 -12.81
N LYS A 235 -14.47 3.87 -12.32
CA LYS A 235 -15.02 3.71 -10.98
C LYS A 235 -14.04 4.14 -9.89
N MET A 236 -12.75 3.90 -10.08
CA MET A 236 -11.71 4.41 -9.17
C MET A 236 -11.72 5.94 -9.11
N LEU A 237 -11.76 6.61 -10.27
CA LEU A 237 -11.79 8.07 -10.34
C LEU A 237 -13.03 8.62 -9.63
N VAL A 238 -14.22 8.06 -9.89
CA VAL A 238 -15.47 8.47 -9.24
C VAL A 238 -15.40 8.32 -7.72
N LEU A 239 -14.80 7.24 -7.21
CA LEU A 239 -14.63 7.04 -5.78
C LEU A 239 -13.58 7.99 -5.17
N MET A 240 -12.66 8.56 -5.96
CA MET A 240 -11.69 9.55 -5.47
C MET A 240 -12.28 10.97 -5.37
N ILE A 241 -13.38 11.27 -6.08
CA ILE A 241 -14.02 12.60 -6.07
C ILE A 241 -14.36 13.11 -4.66
N PRO A 242 -14.94 12.31 -3.74
CA PRO A 242 -15.27 12.80 -2.39
C PRO A 242 -14.06 13.32 -1.62
N ILE A 243 -12.87 12.75 -1.86
CA ILE A 243 -11.63 13.17 -1.21
C ILE A 243 -11.09 14.48 -1.83
N ALA A 244 -11.31 14.67 -3.13
CA ALA A 244 -10.86 15.88 -3.83
C ALA A 244 -11.73 17.11 -3.52
N ILE A 245 -12.95 16.91 -3.02
CA ILE A 245 -13.90 17.99 -2.65
C ILE A 245 -13.69 18.44 -1.19
N LEU A 246 -13.09 17.61 -0.34
CA LEU A 246 -12.78 17.90 1.06
C LEU A 246 -11.53 18.75 1.19
#